data_92543db389717d10df8e8d4662af1bdb
#
_entry.id   92543db389717d10df8e8d4662af1bdb
#
_cell.length_a   1.000
_cell.length_b   1.000
_cell.length_c   1.000
_cell.angle_alpha   90.00
_cell.angle_beta   90.00
_cell.angle_gamma   90.00
#
_symmetry.space_group_name_H-M   'P 1'
#
loop_
_entity.id
_entity.type
_entity.pdbx_description
1 polymer ?
#
loop_
_entity_poly.entity_id
_entity_poly.type
_entity_poly.pdbx_seq_one_letter_code
_entity_poly.pdbx_strand_id
1 'polypeptide(L)'
;MKVIFKALTVFFCAFVAQISAASHVVMTASNDPNNNMLLVYDAKGSILQSVPTQGKGGVAPNIVAGGIAKSGNALAVINYGSQTVSLFRLQEGEPIFVQQIETLSKPVSVTFGNNHLYILGTNTIQSHMLNQGSANPNPDGSSKLLVGDGSAAQVGFLQNQLIISERSNMIELVELQGGAVTQSIKPVQLPPPPKNKTPVGLATRGTTAFVTIAHSDLVGLVKNGSLEKVVSTESQHAPCWLTLAGPWLFSSNTPSKSISRFDVTENSLTLAQLIAVQTQGEPTDIDAQNGILAVLESSNNTMKISQFQIDNQGNLQLINSNPTSNTANGIAVISLQ
;
A
#
# COMPACT_ATOMS: atom_id res chain seq x y z
N MET A 1 -48.25 -54.55 -32.40
CA MET A 1 -47.81 -53.19 -32.56
C MET A 1 -46.88 -52.85 -31.40
N LYS A 2 -45.57 -52.89 -31.59
CA LYS A 2 -44.57 -52.62 -30.54
C LYS A 2 -44.13 -51.16 -30.69
N VAL A 3 -44.39 -50.36 -29.66
CA VAL A 3 -43.92 -49.00 -29.58
C VAL A 3 -42.52 -48.99 -28.95
N ILE A 4 -41.55 -48.51 -29.70
CA ILE A 4 -40.13 -48.36 -29.22
C ILE A 4 -39.97 -46.91 -28.76
N PHE A 5 -39.81 -46.71 -27.44
CA PHE A 5 -39.38 -45.43 -26.87
C PHE A 5 -37.87 -45.28 -27.05
N LYS A 6 -37.43 -44.29 -27.84
CA LYS A 6 -36.04 -43.85 -27.88
C LYS A 6 -35.83 -42.80 -26.77
N ALA A 7 -35.02 -43.14 -25.77
CA ALA A 7 -34.55 -42.21 -24.78
C ALA A 7 -33.49 -41.29 -25.41
N LEU A 8 -33.70 -39.99 -25.40
CA LEU A 8 -32.77 -38.95 -25.83
C LEU A 8 -31.92 -38.53 -24.60
N THR A 9 -30.68 -38.97 -24.53
CA THR A 9 -29.75 -38.55 -23.48
C THR A 9 -29.12 -37.21 -23.89
N VAL A 10 -29.52 -36.13 -23.21
CA VAL A 10 -28.94 -34.83 -23.39
C VAL A 10 -27.67 -34.74 -22.51
N PHE A 11 -26.49 -34.72 -23.13
CA PHE A 11 -25.24 -34.44 -22.45
C PHE A 11 -25.16 -32.92 -22.20
N PHE A 12 -25.27 -32.49 -20.94
CA PHE A 12 -24.94 -31.15 -20.51
C PHE A 12 -23.40 -31.05 -20.34
N CYS A 13 -22.73 -30.49 -21.34
CA CYS A 13 -21.32 -30.12 -21.21
C CYS A 13 -21.26 -28.83 -20.39
N ALA A 14 -20.97 -28.93 -19.10
CA ALA A 14 -20.64 -27.80 -18.27
C ALA A 14 -19.31 -27.21 -18.74
N PHE A 15 -19.36 -26.10 -19.47
CA PHE A 15 -18.19 -25.28 -19.74
C PHE A 15 -17.78 -24.64 -18.40
N VAL A 16 -16.80 -25.23 -17.71
CA VAL A 16 -16.07 -24.53 -16.66
C VAL A 16 -15.17 -23.53 -17.38
N ALA A 17 -15.59 -22.26 -17.41
CA ALA A 17 -14.70 -21.18 -17.83
C ALA A 17 -13.50 -21.17 -16.87
N GLN A 18 -12.36 -21.64 -17.32
CA GLN A 18 -11.10 -21.39 -16.64
C GLN A 18 -10.88 -19.86 -16.71
N ILE A 19 -11.14 -19.20 -15.60
CA ILE A 19 -10.66 -17.82 -15.40
C ILE A 19 -9.14 -17.95 -15.38
N SER A 20 -8.50 -17.60 -16.49
CA SER A 20 -7.04 -17.41 -16.51
C SER A 20 -6.75 -16.35 -15.44
N ALA A 21 -6.14 -16.75 -14.35
CA ALA A 21 -5.67 -15.78 -13.36
C ALA A 21 -4.73 -14.84 -14.11
N ALA A 22 -5.05 -13.55 -14.12
CA ALA A 22 -4.18 -12.54 -14.70
C ALA A 22 -2.80 -12.72 -14.07
N SER A 23 -1.78 -12.85 -14.89
CA SER A 23 -0.41 -13.02 -14.39
C SER A 23 -0.04 -11.74 -13.64
N HIS A 24 0.59 -11.88 -12.50
CA HIS A 24 1.04 -10.78 -11.66
C HIS A 24 2.42 -11.06 -11.11
N VAL A 25 3.11 -10.01 -10.72
CA VAL A 25 4.31 -10.09 -9.89
C VAL A 25 4.10 -9.30 -8.61
N VAL A 26 4.79 -9.69 -7.56
CA VAL A 26 4.85 -8.95 -6.30
C VAL A 26 6.26 -8.41 -6.12
N MET A 27 6.37 -7.13 -5.79
CA MET A 27 7.63 -6.48 -5.58
C MET A 27 7.77 -5.99 -4.14
N THR A 28 8.97 -6.15 -3.55
CA THR A 28 9.33 -5.59 -2.26
C THR A 28 10.77 -5.08 -2.29
N ALA A 29 11.10 -4.07 -1.48
CA ALA A 29 12.48 -3.67 -1.30
C ALA A 29 13.17 -4.56 -0.25
N SER A 30 14.40 -4.98 -0.49
CA SER A 30 15.19 -5.73 0.49
C SER A 30 15.46 -4.92 1.76
N ASN A 31 15.43 -3.59 1.64
CA ASN A 31 15.71 -2.63 2.69
C ASN A 31 17.07 -2.87 3.38
N ASP A 32 18.00 -3.51 2.67
CA ASP A 32 19.36 -3.73 3.18
C ASP A 32 20.07 -2.39 3.42
N PRO A 33 20.69 -2.16 4.60
CA PRO A 33 21.29 -0.88 4.94
C PRO A 33 22.54 -0.54 4.12
N ASN A 34 23.13 -1.50 3.41
CA ASN A 34 24.31 -1.28 2.58
C ASN A 34 23.99 -1.25 1.09
N ASN A 35 23.03 -2.07 0.63
CA ASN A 35 22.67 -2.20 -0.78
C ASN A 35 21.19 -2.59 -0.92
N ASN A 36 20.32 -1.60 -1.02
CA ASN A 36 18.90 -1.85 -1.19
C ASN A 36 18.60 -2.41 -2.59
N MET A 37 17.83 -3.49 -2.64
CA MET A 37 17.44 -4.18 -3.87
C MET A 37 15.93 -4.17 -4.01
N LEU A 38 15.42 -4.01 -5.20
CA LEU A 38 14.03 -4.30 -5.56
C LEU A 38 13.95 -5.79 -5.93
N LEU A 39 13.21 -6.55 -5.14
CA LEU A 39 13.00 -7.99 -5.32
C LEU A 39 11.67 -8.22 -6.02
N VAL A 40 11.68 -9.02 -7.09
CA VAL A 40 10.50 -9.34 -7.91
C VAL A 40 10.15 -10.81 -7.76
N TYR A 41 8.92 -11.09 -7.40
CA TYR A 41 8.39 -12.45 -7.20
C TYR A 41 7.28 -12.75 -8.18
N ASP A 42 7.23 -13.97 -8.71
CA ASP A 42 6.13 -14.44 -9.55
C ASP A 42 4.87 -14.77 -8.72
N ALA A 43 3.81 -15.14 -9.42
CA ALA A 43 2.55 -15.58 -8.80
C ALA A 43 2.68 -16.86 -7.95
N LYS A 44 3.78 -17.62 -8.06
CA LYS A 44 4.07 -18.79 -7.23
C LYS A 44 4.94 -18.45 -6.03
N GLY A 45 5.39 -17.20 -5.94
CA GLY A 45 6.27 -16.69 -4.88
C GLY A 45 7.75 -17.02 -5.09
N SER A 46 8.15 -17.40 -6.30
CA SER A 46 9.57 -17.59 -6.66
C SER A 46 10.18 -16.24 -7.04
N ILE A 47 11.43 -16.02 -6.63
CA ILE A 47 12.14 -14.80 -7.01
C ILE A 47 12.51 -14.87 -8.50
N LEU A 48 12.07 -13.86 -9.26
CA LEU A 48 12.38 -13.70 -10.68
C LEU A 48 13.62 -12.83 -10.89
N GLN A 49 13.67 -11.71 -10.16
CA GLN A 49 14.72 -10.70 -10.30
C GLN A 49 15.07 -10.07 -8.96
N SER A 50 16.29 -9.57 -8.90
CA SER A 50 16.80 -8.70 -7.85
C SER A 50 17.53 -7.54 -8.52
N VAL A 51 16.92 -6.34 -8.49
CA VAL A 51 17.40 -5.16 -9.22
C VAL A 51 17.96 -4.14 -8.23
N PRO A 52 19.21 -3.67 -8.38
CA PRO A 52 19.77 -2.65 -7.49
C PRO A 52 18.94 -1.36 -7.54
N THR A 53 18.58 -0.82 -6.37
CA THR A 53 17.95 0.51 -6.30
C THR A 53 18.98 1.63 -6.40
N GLN A 54 20.27 1.34 -6.42
CA GLN A 54 21.40 2.28 -6.35
C GLN A 54 21.45 3.06 -5.03
N GLY A 55 20.69 2.63 -4.00
CA GLY A 55 20.62 3.28 -2.71
C GLY A 55 20.77 2.32 -1.54
N LYS A 56 20.61 2.84 -0.33
CA LYS A 56 20.71 2.11 0.93
C LYS A 56 19.37 2.13 1.65
N GLY A 57 18.94 0.97 2.14
CA GLY A 57 17.74 0.80 2.95
C GLY A 57 17.96 1.17 4.42
N GLY A 58 17.45 0.32 5.32
CA GLY A 58 17.66 0.44 6.77
C GLY A 58 16.59 1.23 7.50
N VAL A 59 15.38 1.39 6.95
CA VAL A 59 14.23 1.82 7.74
C VAL A 59 13.82 0.70 8.69
N ALA A 60 13.45 1.04 9.91
CA ALA A 60 12.98 0.04 10.86
C ALA A 60 11.65 -0.59 10.38
N PRO A 61 11.43 -1.90 10.54
CA PRO A 61 10.16 -2.55 10.23
C PRO A 61 8.99 -1.93 11.01
N ASN A 62 7.79 -2.00 10.45
CA ASN A 62 6.53 -1.52 11.07
C ASN A 62 6.48 -0.02 11.41
N ILE A 63 7.39 0.80 10.87
CA ILE A 63 7.39 2.24 11.12
C ILE A 63 6.74 2.99 9.97
N VAL A 64 6.84 2.48 8.77
CA VAL A 64 6.40 3.14 7.54
C VAL A 64 5.78 2.13 6.57
N ALA A 65 4.80 2.59 5.79
CA ALA A 65 4.29 1.87 4.63
C ALA A 65 4.30 2.76 3.40
N GLY A 66 3.97 2.17 2.26
CA GLY A 66 4.05 2.90 0.99
C GLY A 66 5.49 3.29 0.67
N GLY A 67 6.46 2.46 1.08
CA GLY A 67 7.87 2.59 0.67
C GLY A 67 8.08 2.26 -0.81
N ILE A 68 7.09 1.64 -1.43
CA ILE A 68 6.98 1.41 -2.87
C ILE A 68 5.65 1.96 -3.34
N ALA A 69 5.65 2.72 -4.43
CA ALA A 69 4.43 3.16 -5.09
C ALA A 69 4.56 3.01 -6.60
N LYS A 70 3.41 2.86 -7.29
CA LYS A 70 3.36 2.77 -8.74
C LYS A 70 2.27 3.65 -9.33
N SER A 71 2.47 4.09 -10.56
CA SER A 71 1.47 4.77 -11.39
C SER A 71 1.75 4.49 -12.86
N GLY A 72 0.82 3.82 -13.55
CA GLY A 72 1.09 3.31 -14.89
C GLY A 72 2.34 2.45 -14.92
N ASN A 73 3.32 2.83 -15.72
CA ASN A 73 4.61 2.13 -15.83
C ASN A 73 5.71 2.71 -14.91
N ALA A 74 5.42 3.73 -14.11
CA ALA A 74 6.39 4.26 -13.15
C ALA A 74 6.30 3.54 -11.83
N LEU A 75 7.46 3.21 -11.23
CA LEU A 75 7.58 2.63 -9.90
C LEU A 75 8.64 3.41 -9.12
N ALA A 76 8.33 3.83 -7.91
CA ALA A 76 9.25 4.52 -6.99
C ALA A 76 9.52 3.65 -5.77
N VAL A 77 10.79 3.63 -5.32
CA VAL A 77 11.24 2.86 -4.15
C VAL A 77 12.08 3.76 -3.26
N ILE A 78 11.75 3.82 -1.97
CA ILE A 78 12.54 4.59 -1.00
C ILE A 78 13.86 3.91 -0.67
N ASN A 79 14.89 4.72 -0.44
CA ASN A 79 16.18 4.30 0.10
C ASN A 79 16.45 5.14 1.35
N TYR A 80 15.97 4.69 2.48
CA TYR A 80 16.01 5.44 3.73
C TYR A 80 17.42 5.83 4.16
N GLY A 81 18.37 4.87 4.09
CA GLY A 81 19.73 5.05 4.55
C GLY A 81 20.57 6.01 3.70
N SER A 82 20.32 6.05 2.39
CA SER A 82 20.99 7.00 1.47
C SER A 82 20.22 8.30 1.29
N GLN A 83 19.05 8.45 1.87
CA GLN A 83 18.19 9.63 1.73
C GLN A 83 17.85 9.93 0.26
N THR A 84 17.45 8.88 -0.47
CA THR A 84 17.09 8.96 -1.89
C THR A 84 15.82 8.14 -2.19
N VAL A 85 15.23 8.41 -3.35
CA VAL A 85 14.17 7.59 -3.95
C VAL A 85 14.64 7.14 -5.33
N SER A 86 14.49 5.85 -5.63
CA SER A 86 14.80 5.29 -6.95
C SER A 86 13.55 5.17 -7.78
N LEU A 87 13.61 5.67 -9.00
CA LEU A 87 12.54 5.58 -10.00
C LEU A 87 12.88 4.49 -11.02
N PHE A 88 11.92 3.61 -11.27
CA PHE A 88 11.98 2.56 -12.28
C PHE A 88 10.86 2.75 -13.30
N ARG A 89 11.10 2.26 -14.51
CA ARG A 89 10.07 2.05 -15.51
C ARG A 89 9.77 0.56 -15.61
N LEU A 90 8.49 0.19 -15.50
CA LEU A 90 8.04 -1.18 -15.70
C LEU A 90 7.85 -1.44 -17.20
N GLN A 91 8.48 -2.48 -17.71
CA GLN A 91 8.29 -3.00 -19.05
C GLN A 91 7.92 -4.47 -18.93
N GLU A 92 6.68 -4.82 -19.27
CA GLU A 92 6.16 -6.19 -19.14
C GLU A 92 6.33 -6.77 -17.71
N GLY A 93 6.24 -5.90 -16.70
CA GLY A 93 6.44 -6.26 -15.29
C GLY A 93 7.90 -6.26 -14.83
N GLU A 94 8.87 -6.06 -15.73
CA GLU A 94 10.29 -5.96 -15.37
C GLU A 94 10.65 -4.52 -14.98
N PRO A 95 11.24 -4.28 -13.81
CA PRO A 95 11.66 -2.95 -13.38
C PRO A 95 13.02 -2.59 -14.01
N ILE A 96 13.03 -1.53 -14.81
CA ILE A 96 14.23 -0.93 -15.40
C ILE A 96 14.54 0.34 -14.64
N PHE A 97 15.72 0.42 -14.02
CA PHE A 97 16.17 1.62 -13.29
C PHE A 97 16.24 2.83 -14.23
N VAL A 98 15.68 3.96 -13.80
CA VAL A 98 15.66 5.21 -14.55
C VAL A 98 16.59 6.24 -13.92
N GLN A 99 16.36 6.57 -12.65
CA GLN A 99 17.14 7.58 -11.93
C GLN A 99 17.02 7.42 -10.40
N GLN A 100 17.91 8.11 -9.70
CA GLN A 100 17.82 8.33 -8.27
C GLN A 100 17.55 9.81 -7.99
N ILE A 101 16.71 10.10 -7.01
CA ILE A 101 16.27 11.43 -6.60
C ILE A 101 16.72 11.65 -5.16
N GLU A 102 17.44 12.72 -4.89
CA GLU A 102 17.79 13.15 -3.53
C GLU A 102 16.55 13.70 -2.81
N THR A 103 16.46 13.45 -1.50
CA THR A 103 15.31 13.88 -0.69
C THR A 103 15.71 14.85 0.40
N LEU A 104 14.82 15.78 0.75
CA LEU A 104 15.06 16.82 1.75
C LEU A 104 15.22 16.27 3.18
N SER A 105 14.59 15.13 3.45
CA SER A 105 14.77 14.36 4.69
C SER A 105 14.65 12.86 4.36
N LYS A 106 15.05 11.98 5.27
CA LYS A 106 15.02 10.51 5.01
C LYS A 106 13.65 10.06 4.58
N PRO A 107 13.48 9.47 3.37
CA PRO A 107 12.18 9.13 2.81
C PRO A 107 11.51 7.99 3.59
N VAL A 108 10.24 8.14 3.89
CA VAL A 108 9.44 7.14 4.62
C VAL A 108 8.28 6.60 3.79
N SER A 109 7.76 7.38 2.83
CA SER A 109 6.66 6.96 1.97
C SER A 109 6.66 7.73 0.66
N VAL A 110 6.13 7.13 -0.40
CA VAL A 110 5.99 7.74 -1.72
C VAL A 110 4.59 7.52 -2.28
N THR A 111 4.11 8.46 -3.10
CA THR A 111 2.87 8.30 -3.87
C THR A 111 2.96 9.07 -5.18
N PHE A 112 2.07 8.75 -6.11
CA PHE A 112 1.94 9.44 -7.41
C PHE A 112 0.57 10.11 -7.55
N GLY A 113 0.51 11.21 -8.27
CA GLY A 113 -0.72 11.87 -8.66
C GLY A 113 -0.43 13.13 -9.48
N ASN A 114 -1.40 13.63 -10.25
CA ASN A 114 -1.28 14.86 -11.04
C ASN A 114 0.04 15.00 -11.80
N ASN A 115 0.53 13.91 -12.41
CA ASN A 115 1.82 13.86 -13.10
C ASN A 115 3.03 14.24 -12.22
N HIS A 116 2.96 13.96 -10.91
CA HIS A 116 4.04 14.18 -9.94
C HIS A 116 4.33 12.91 -9.15
N LEU A 117 5.58 12.79 -8.72
CA LEU A 117 6.00 11.92 -7.63
C LEU A 117 6.04 12.76 -6.36
N TYR A 118 5.37 12.30 -5.31
CA TYR A 118 5.41 12.91 -3.98
C TYR A 118 6.22 12.02 -3.06
N ILE A 119 7.15 12.64 -2.34
CA ILE A 119 8.06 11.97 -1.42
C ILE A 119 7.87 12.54 -0.03
N LEU A 120 7.35 11.72 0.87
CA LEU A 120 7.29 12.02 2.29
C LEU A 120 8.60 11.58 2.94
N GLY A 121 9.27 12.53 3.54
CA GLY A 121 10.41 12.27 4.41
C GLY A 121 10.01 12.34 5.89
N THR A 122 10.98 12.16 6.78
CA THR A 122 10.75 12.15 8.24
C THR A 122 10.15 13.46 8.77
N ASN A 123 10.39 14.59 8.11
CA ASN A 123 9.92 15.92 8.56
C ASN A 123 9.58 16.88 7.40
N THR A 124 9.59 16.39 6.16
CA THR A 124 9.28 17.19 4.96
C THR A 124 8.44 16.39 3.99
N ILE A 125 7.66 17.11 3.17
CA ILE A 125 7.02 16.58 1.96
C ILE A 125 7.55 17.35 0.75
N GLN A 126 7.81 16.68 -0.36
CA GLN A 126 8.28 17.28 -1.61
C GLN A 126 7.60 16.67 -2.82
N SER A 127 7.49 17.44 -3.90
CA SER A 127 6.96 17.02 -5.19
C SER A 127 8.00 17.16 -6.30
N HIS A 128 7.92 16.26 -7.26
CA HIS A 128 8.73 16.27 -8.48
C HIS A 128 7.84 16.00 -9.69
N MET A 129 7.79 16.97 -10.60
CA MET A 129 7.05 16.81 -11.86
C MET A 129 7.65 15.65 -12.67
N LEU A 130 6.77 14.79 -13.19
CA LEU A 130 7.14 13.69 -14.08
C LEU A 130 7.13 14.16 -15.52
N ASN A 131 8.17 13.81 -16.28
CA ASN A 131 8.27 14.06 -17.70
C ASN A 131 8.75 12.78 -18.39
N GLN A 132 7.89 12.18 -19.23
CA GLN A 132 8.18 10.98 -20.01
C GLN A 132 8.79 9.81 -19.20
N GLY A 133 8.29 9.61 -17.97
CA GLY A 133 8.73 8.53 -17.07
C GLY A 133 9.98 8.84 -16.23
N SER A 134 10.54 10.06 -16.34
CA SER A 134 11.56 10.60 -15.43
C SER A 134 10.95 11.66 -14.53
N ALA A 135 11.54 11.94 -13.39
CA ALA A 135 11.16 13.02 -12.50
C ALA A 135 12.18 14.16 -12.56
N ASN A 136 11.75 15.40 -12.42
CA ASN A 136 12.69 16.51 -12.23
C ASN A 136 13.58 16.20 -11.03
N PRO A 137 14.92 16.33 -11.14
CA PRO A 137 15.83 16.01 -10.03
C PRO A 137 15.63 16.96 -8.83
N ASN A 138 15.33 18.23 -9.09
CA ASN A 138 15.00 19.21 -8.07
C ASN A 138 13.50 19.21 -7.79
N PRO A 139 13.06 19.31 -6.53
CA PRO A 139 11.64 19.44 -6.21
C PRO A 139 11.07 20.74 -6.80
N ASP A 140 9.86 20.69 -7.35
CA ASP A 140 9.09 21.84 -7.80
C ASP A 140 8.19 22.42 -6.70
N GLY A 141 8.05 21.70 -5.59
CA GLY A 141 7.38 22.14 -4.39
C GLY A 141 7.83 21.35 -3.17
N SER A 142 7.82 21.98 -2.01
CA SER A 142 8.14 21.30 -0.74
C SER A 142 7.58 22.07 0.45
N SER A 143 7.35 21.35 1.55
CA SER A 143 6.98 21.92 2.85
C SER A 143 7.55 21.14 4.02
N LYS A 144 7.71 21.79 5.16
CA LYS A 144 7.90 21.12 6.44
C LYS A 144 6.56 20.61 6.95
N LEU A 145 6.54 19.45 7.60
CA LEU A 145 5.38 18.93 8.28
C LEU A 145 5.04 19.77 9.51
N LEU A 146 3.78 19.78 9.94
CA LEU A 146 3.33 20.55 11.11
C LEU A 146 3.99 20.07 12.41
N VAL A 147 4.14 18.76 12.59
CA VAL A 147 4.83 18.19 13.74
C VAL A 147 6.32 18.04 13.44
N GLY A 148 6.68 17.34 12.35
CA GLY A 148 8.06 17.24 11.86
C GLY A 148 9.05 16.63 12.86
N ASP A 149 8.58 15.79 13.77
CA ASP A 149 9.36 15.14 14.85
C ASP A 149 9.97 13.79 14.45
N GLY A 150 9.87 13.44 13.17
CA GLY A 150 10.29 12.13 12.65
C GLY A 150 9.21 11.05 12.73
N SER A 151 8.00 11.39 13.12
CA SER A 151 6.88 10.45 13.25
C SER A 151 6.07 10.23 11.97
N ALA A 152 6.43 10.86 10.88
CA ALA A 152 5.79 10.66 9.57
C ALA A 152 5.72 9.16 9.21
N ALA A 153 4.56 8.70 8.73
CA ALA A 153 4.30 7.28 8.47
C ALA A 153 3.94 7.01 7.01
N GLN A 154 2.92 7.67 6.47
CA GLN A 154 2.47 7.43 5.09
C GLN A 154 1.92 8.69 4.43
N VAL A 155 2.09 8.81 3.11
CA VAL A 155 1.44 9.83 2.27
C VAL A 155 0.47 9.18 1.30
N GLY A 156 -0.70 9.79 1.13
CA GLY A 156 -1.71 9.44 0.14
C GLY A 156 -2.07 10.63 -0.74
N PHE A 157 -2.48 10.35 -1.99
CA PHE A 157 -2.91 11.37 -2.93
C PHE A 157 -4.44 11.47 -2.96
N LEU A 158 -4.97 12.68 -2.79
CA LEU A 158 -6.39 13.03 -2.82
C LEU A 158 -6.62 14.08 -3.91
N GLN A 159 -6.82 13.64 -5.13
CA GLN A 159 -7.17 14.49 -6.27
C GLN A 159 -6.36 15.81 -6.43
N ASN A 160 -6.47 16.78 -5.51
CA ASN A 160 -5.74 18.04 -5.50
C ASN A 160 -5.02 18.33 -4.17
N GLN A 161 -4.92 17.36 -3.31
CA GLN A 161 -4.27 17.46 -2.01
C GLN A 161 -3.49 16.19 -1.71
N LEU A 162 -2.56 16.26 -0.77
CA LEU A 162 -1.99 15.11 -0.13
C LEU A 162 -2.59 14.96 1.27
N ILE A 163 -2.72 13.72 1.72
CA ILE A 163 -2.99 13.40 3.11
C ILE A 163 -1.76 12.69 3.67
N ILE A 164 -1.34 13.09 4.86
CA ILE A 164 -0.17 12.55 5.55
C ILE A 164 -0.59 12.10 6.94
N SER A 165 -0.16 10.92 7.34
CA SER A 165 -0.28 10.44 8.72
C SER A 165 1.05 10.58 9.45
N GLU A 166 1.01 11.09 10.68
CA GLU A 166 2.13 11.16 11.62
C GLU A 166 1.77 10.43 12.91
N ARG A 167 2.61 9.50 13.35
CA ARG A 167 2.35 8.68 14.56
C ARG A 167 2.19 9.50 15.82
N SER A 168 2.65 10.74 15.83
CA SER A 168 2.48 11.72 16.91
C SER A 168 1.07 12.33 16.96
N ASN A 169 0.02 11.55 16.63
CA ASN A 169 -1.39 11.93 16.70
C ASN A 169 -1.82 13.02 15.69
N MET A 170 -1.16 13.08 14.53
CA MET A 170 -1.46 14.08 13.52
C MET A 170 -1.85 13.43 12.19
N ILE A 171 -2.86 13.99 11.55
CA ILE A 171 -3.14 13.82 10.12
C ILE A 171 -3.10 15.21 9.50
N GLU A 172 -2.38 15.36 8.40
CA GLU A 172 -2.21 16.62 7.70
C GLU A 172 -2.77 16.55 6.28
N LEU A 173 -3.35 17.64 5.83
CA LEU A 173 -3.70 17.87 4.42
C LEU A 173 -2.78 18.95 3.85
N VAL A 174 -2.11 18.63 2.76
CA VAL A 174 -1.21 19.53 2.04
C VAL A 174 -1.86 19.96 0.73
N GLU A 175 -2.01 21.26 0.53
CA GLU A 175 -2.58 21.81 -0.71
C GLU A 175 -1.56 21.71 -1.85
N LEU A 176 -2.05 21.39 -3.05
CA LEU A 176 -1.25 21.35 -4.27
C LEU A 176 -1.65 22.48 -5.21
N GLN A 177 -0.69 23.07 -5.89
CA GLN A 177 -0.90 24.03 -6.96
C GLN A 177 -0.25 23.54 -8.25
N GLY A 178 -1.07 23.22 -9.25
CA GLY A 178 -0.59 22.61 -10.49
C GLY A 178 0.08 21.23 -10.29
N GLY A 179 -0.16 20.57 -9.17
CA GLY A 179 0.49 19.35 -8.74
C GLY A 179 1.68 19.56 -7.80
N ALA A 180 2.27 20.74 -7.75
CA ALA A 180 3.37 21.05 -6.83
C ALA A 180 2.88 21.23 -5.38
N VAL A 181 3.66 20.73 -4.43
CA VAL A 181 3.44 20.93 -2.98
C VAL A 181 3.53 22.40 -2.63
N THR A 182 2.54 22.92 -1.89
CA THR A 182 2.57 24.29 -1.35
C THR A 182 2.94 24.29 0.13
N GLN A 183 3.11 25.51 0.69
CA GLN A 183 3.31 25.70 2.13
C GLN A 183 1.99 25.65 2.93
N SER A 184 0.84 25.43 2.27
CA SER A 184 -0.47 25.37 2.92
C SER A 184 -0.73 23.97 3.45
N ILE A 185 -0.58 23.79 4.75
CA ILE A 185 -0.85 22.55 5.46
C ILE A 185 -1.91 22.79 6.53
N LYS A 186 -2.89 21.89 6.60
CA LYS A 186 -4.01 21.95 7.56
C LYS A 186 -4.13 20.62 8.33
N PRO A 187 -4.31 20.67 9.65
CA PRO A 187 -4.57 19.45 10.43
C PRO A 187 -6.00 18.93 10.20
N VAL A 188 -6.16 17.61 10.16
CA VAL A 188 -7.46 16.96 10.29
C VAL A 188 -7.70 16.69 11.78
N GLN A 189 -8.85 17.16 12.29
CA GLN A 189 -9.21 16.97 13.69
C GLN A 189 -9.50 15.48 13.97
N LEU A 190 -8.72 14.88 14.84
CA LEU A 190 -8.98 13.53 15.36
C LEU A 190 -9.99 13.58 16.51
N PRO A 191 -10.76 12.52 16.78
CA PRO A 191 -11.70 12.48 17.90
C PRO A 191 -11.00 12.85 19.21
N PRO A 192 -11.69 13.46 20.19
CA PRO A 192 -11.11 13.77 21.48
C PRO A 192 -10.62 12.49 22.20
N PRO A 193 -9.69 12.60 23.15
CA PRO A 193 -9.03 11.44 23.75
C PRO A 193 -10.00 10.42 24.37
N PRO A 194 -9.63 9.10 24.33
CA PRO A 194 -8.57 8.65 25.25
C PRO A 194 -7.35 8.11 24.53
N LYS A 195 -6.16 8.62 24.88
CA LYS A 195 -4.83 8.04 24.62
C LYS A 195 -4.24 8.23 23.23
N ASN A 196 -2.97 7.90 23.10
CA ASN A 196 -2.17 7.95 21.87
C ASN A 196 -2.92 7.30 20.70
N LYS A 197 -3.31 8.09 19.72
CA LYS A 197 -4.16 7.64 18.61
C LYS A 197 -3.36 6.94 17.54
N THR A 198 -2.17 7.42 17.29
CA THR A 198 -1.19 6.88 16.34
C THR A 198 -1.80 6.59 14.96
N PRO A 199 -2.17 7.62 14.17
CA PRO A 199 -2.54 7.41 12.78
C PRO A 199 -1.33 6.89 12.00
N VAL A 200 -1.53 5.84 11.19
CA VAL A 200 -0.43 5.13 10.51
C VAL A 200 -0.75 4.92 9.02
N GLY A 201 -1.52 3.91 8.70
CA GLY A 201 -1.81 3.50 7.33
C GLY A 201 -2.86 4.36 6.64
N LEU A 202 -2.68 4.57 5.37
CA LEU A 202 -3.58 5.32 4.49
C LEU A 202 -3.94 4.51 3.26
N ALA A 203 -5.21 4.62 2.83
CA ALA A 203 -5.64 4.22 1.50
C ALA A 203 -6.54 5.31 0.93
N THR A 204 -6.36 5.72 -0.32
CA THR A 204 -7.05 6.86 -0.92
C THR A 204 -7.85 6.48 -2.16
N ARG A 205 -9.02 7.11 -2.33
CA ARG A 205 -9.86 6.99 -3.53
C ARG A 205 -10.54 8.33 -3.83
N GLY A 206 -10.16 8.96 -4.94
CA GLY A 206 -10.72 10.27 -5.32
C GLY A 206 -10.44 11.32 -4.23
N THR A 207 -11.48 11.83 -3.60
CA THR A 207 -11.42 12.82 -2.51
C THR A 207 -11.53 12.22 -1.12
N THR A 208 -11.61 10.90 -1.01
CA THR A 208 -11.78 10.18 0.25
C THR A 208 -10.51 9.44 0.63
N ALA A 209 -10.14 9.51 1.90
CA ALA A 209 -9.09 8.70 2.50
C ALA A 209 -9.64 7.82 3.61
N PHE A 210 -9.05 6.65 3.75
CA PHE A 210 -9.20 5.79 4.92
C PHE A 210 -7.89 5.84 5.68
N VAL A 211 -7.97 5.90 7.01
CA VAL A 211 -6.80 6.01 7.88
C VAL A 211 -6.92 5.05 9.06
N THR A 212 -5.86 4.35 9.39
CA THR A 212 -5.79 3.58 10.63
C THR A 212 -5.42 4.49 11.79
N ILE A 213 -6.06 4.28 12.95
CA ILE A 213 -5.75 4.93 14.23
C ILE A 213 -5.33 3.81 15.18
N ALA A 214 -4.08 3.37 15.01
CA ALA A 214 -3.60 2.08 15.47
C ALA A 214 -3.80 1.83 16.98
N HIS A 215 -3.38 2.75 17.84
CA HIS A 215 -3.50 2.57 19.29
C HIS A 215 -4.91 2.77 19.84
N SER A 216 -5.87 3.06 18.98
CA SER A 216 -7.30 3.14 19.34
C SER A 216 -8.12 2.01 18.74
N ASP A 217 -7.49 1.09 18.00
CA ASP A 217 -8.13 -0.03 17.29
C ASP A 217 -9.25 0.45 16.36
N LEU A 218 -9.00 1.55 15.62
CA LEU A 218 -9.97 2.20 14.75
C LEU A 218 -9.46 2.34 13.31
N VAL A 219 -10.40 2.27 12.38
CA VAL A 219 -10.23 2.75 10.99
C VAL A 219 -11.18 3.92 10.79
N GLY A 220 -10.65 5.03 10.26
CA GLY A 220 -11.39 6.26 10.01
C GLY A 220 -11.62 6.51 8.52
N LEU A 221 -12.70 7.20 8.18
CA LEU A 221 -12.99 7.77 6.88
C LEU A 221 -12.80 9.28 6.97
N VAL A 222 -11.87 9.82 6.18
CA VAL A 222 -11.59 11.25 6.04
C VAL A 222 -12.12 11.74 4.71
N LYS A 223 -12.92 12.79 4.73
CA LYS A 223 -13.48 13.42 3.54
C LYS A 223 -13.61 14.94 3.77
N ASN A 224 -13.38 15.73 2.73
CA ASN A 224 -13.49 17.19 2.80
C ASN A 224 -12.69 17.83 3.95
N GLY A 225 -11.55 17.25 4.31
CA GLY A 225 -10.72 17.75 5.40
C GLY A 225 -11.19 17.38 6.80
N SER A 226 -12.20 16.51 6.95
CA SER A 226 -12.77 16.09 8.22
C SER A 226 -12.79 14.57 8.37
N LEU A 227 -12.62 14.11 9.59
CA LEU A 227 -12.84 12.72 9.95
C LEU A 227 -14.35 12.49 10.14
N GLU A 228 -15.00 11.94 9.11
CA GLU A 228 -16.46 11.80 9.04
C GLU A 228 -16.98 10.59 9.81
N LYS A 229 -16.19 9.53 9.87
CA LYS A 229 -16.58 8.26 10.50
C LYS A 229 -15.38 7.51 11.04
N VAL A 230 -15.59 6.79 12.13
CA VAL A 230 -14.63 5.79 12.65
C VAL A 230 -15.34 4.47 12.88
N VAL A 231 -14.65 3.35 12.65
CA VAL A 231 -15.15 1.99 12.86
C VAL A 231 -14.08 1.22 13.63
N SER A 232 -14.49 0.52 14.69
CA SER A 232 -13.61 -0.29 15.50
C SER A 232 -13.23 -1.58 14.77
N THR A 233 -11.99 -2.03 14.98
CA THR A 233 -11.53 -3.38 14.65
C THR A 233 -11.80 -4.37 15.78
N GLU A 234 -12.59 -3.97 16.79
CA GLU A 234 -13.05 -4.78 17.94
C GLU A 234 -11.88 -5.46 18.68
N SER A 235 -11.79 -6.81 18.58
CA SER A 235 -10.72 -7.60 19.20
C SER A 235 -9.44 -7.72 18.35
N GLN A 236 -9.40 -7.09 17.18
CA GLN A 236 -8.20 -7.04 16.36
C GLN A 236 -7.44 -5.75 16.66
N HIS A 237 -6.23 -5.89 17.18
CA HIS A 237 -5.47 -4.77 17.73
C HIS A 237 -4.50 -4.17 16.73
N ALA A 238 -4.29 -2.87 16.89
CA ALA A 238 -3.36 -2.03 16.14
C ALA A 238 -3.49 -2.25 14.61
N PRO A 239 -4.63 -1.84 14.00
CA PRO A 239 -4.73 -1.76 12.55
C PRO A 239 -3.63 -0.81 12.05
N CYS A 240 -2.68 -1.34 11.25
CA CYS A 240 -1.51 -0.57 10.83
C CYS A 240 -1.63 -0.10 9.38
N TRP A 241 -1.78 -1.00 8.43
CA TRP A 241 -1.72 -0.67 7.01
C TRP A 241 -3.03 -0.95 6.31
N LEU A 242 -3.29 -0.19 5.25
CA LEU A 242 -4.54 -0.27 4.48
C LEU A 242 -4.26 -0.44 2.99
N THR A 243 -5.10 -1.24 2.33
CA THR A 243 -5.16 -1.28 0.87
C THR A 243 -6.59 -1.42 0.37
N LEU A 244 -6.87 -0.81 -0.78
CA LEU A 244 -8.17 -0.87 -1.44
C LEU A 244 -8.17 -1.91 -2.56
N ALA A 245 -9.22 -2.74 -2.61
CA ALA A 245 -9.46 -3.66 -3.71
C ALA A 245 -10.94 -3.60 -4.14
N GLY A 246 -11.23 -2.84 -5.18
CA GLY A 246 -12.63 -2.61 -5.60
C GLY A 246 -13.46 -2.00 -4.47
N PRO A 247 -14.58 -2.63 -4.07
CA PRO A 247 -15.45 -2.11 -3.00
C PRO A 247 -14.95 -2.44 -1.59
N TRP A 248 -13.81 -3.09 -1.46
CA TRP A 248 -13.27 -3.54 -0.18
C TRP A 248 -12.04 -2.73 0.23
N LEU A 249 -11.91 -2.55 1.53
CA LEU A 249 -10.72 -2.06 2.20
C LEU A 249 -10.21 -3.18 3.12
N PHE A 250 -8.95 -3.53 2.99
CA PHE A 250 -8.28 -4.48 3.88
C PHE A 250 -7.37 -3.73 4.85
N SER A 251 -7.42 -4.14 6.12
CA SER A 251 -6.56 -3.60 7.19
C SER A 251 -5.70 -4.71 7.76
N SER A 252 -4.40 -4.47 7.85
CA SER A 252 -3.50 -5.34 8.61
C SER A 252 -3.59 -5.03 10.10
N ASN A 253 -3.77 -6.05 10.94
CA ASN A 253 -3.79 -5.93 12.41
C ASN A 253 -2.52 -6.61 12.93
N THR A 254 -1.45 -5.81 13.10
CA THR A 254 -0.09 -6.33 13.27
C THR A 254 0.05 -7.28 14.47
N PRO A 255 -0.23 -6.90 15.72
CA PRO A 255 -0.07 -7.82 16.85
C PRO A 255 -1.13 -8.95 16.89
N SER A 256 -2.27 -8.76 16.22
CA SER A 256 -3.30 -9.81 16.12
C SER A 256 -3.01 -10.82 15.00
N LYS A 257 -2.00 -10.57 14.17
CA LYS A 257 -1.59 -11.42 13.03
C LYS A 257 -2.76 -11.76 12.12
N SER A 258 -3.54 -10.75 11.75
CA SER A 258 -4.76 -10.92 10.96
C SER A 258 -4.95 -9.78 9.95
N ILE A 259 -5.84 -10.02 9.00
CA ILE A 259 -6.37 -9.02 8.08
C ILE A 259 -7.87 -8.89 8.35
N SER A 260 -8.36 -7.67 8.57
CA SER A 260 -9.79 -7.36 8.59
C SER A 260 -10.25 -6.82 7.24
N ARG A 261 -11.53 -7.03 6.90
CA ARG A 261 -12.14 -6.47 5.70
C ARG A 261 -13.29 -5.53 6.05
N PHE A 262 -13.30 -4.40 5.37
CA PHE A 262 -14.37 -3.42 5.41
C PHE A 262 -15.00 -3.29 4.03
N ASP A 263 -16.31 -3.09 4.00
CA ASP A 263 -17.02 -2.64 2.80
C ASP A 263 -17.00 -1.11 2.77
N VAL A 264 -16.58 -0.54 1.64
CA VAL A 264 -16.34 0.90 1.51
C VAL A 264 -16.93 1.49 0.24
N THR A 265 -17.44 2.71 0.39
CA THR A 265 -17.76 3.63 -0.71
C THR A 265 -17.12 4.98 -0.40
N GLU A 266 -17.30 5.99 -1.25
CA GLU A 266 -16.85 7.36 -0.95
C GLU A 266 -17.47 7.97 0.30
N ASN A 267 -18.57 7.42 0.81
CA ASN A 267 -19.33 7.96 1.94
C ASN A 267 -19.56 6.91 3.04
N SER A 268 -19.06 5.70 2.90
CA SER A 268 -19.30 4.65 3.88
C SER A 268 -18.06 3.84 4.19
N LEU A 269 -17.99 3.41 5.44
CA LEU A 269 -17.00 2.51 5.97
C LEU A 269 -17.72 1.58 6.97
N THR A 270 -17.71 0.28 6.73
CA THR A 270 -18.39 -0.70 7.57
C THR A 270 -17.52 -1.94 7.71
N LEU A 271 -17.28 -2.40 8.95
CA LEU A 271 -16.58 -3.67 9.18
C LEU A 271 -17.45 -4.82 8.67
N ALA A 272 -16.93 -5.56 7.70
CA ALA A 272 -17.62 -6.69 7.07
C ALA A 272 -17.12 -8.04 7.58
N GLN A 273 -15.79 -8.15 7.78
CA GLN A 273 -15.17 -9.34 8.36
C GLN A 273 -14.11 -8.90 9.35
N LEU A 274 -14.31 -9.29 10.62
CA LEU A 274 -13.36 -9.01 11.69
C LEU A 274 -12.01 -9.67 11.43
N ILE A 275 -12.02 -10.93 10.99
CA ILE A 275 -10.87 -11.69 10.53
C ILE A 275 -11.20 -12.24 9.14
N ALA A 276 -10.75 -11.54 8.10
CA ALA A 276 -10.84 -12.04 6.71
C ALA A 276 -9.83 -13.17 6.46
N VAL A 277 -8.68 -13.10 7.11
CA VAL A 277 -7.69 -14.18 7.16
C VAL A 277 -6.78 -14.01 8.39
N GLN A 278 -6.36 -15.13 8.97
CA GLN A 278 -5.29 -15.20 9.96
C GLN A 278 -3.96 -15.33 9.22
N THR A 279 -3.02 -14.40 9.49
CA THR A 279 -1.66 -14.44 8.93
C THR A 279 -0.73 -15.32 9.77
N GLN A 280 0.37 -15.80 9.17
CA GLN A 280 1.35 -16.62 9.88
C GLN A 280 2.29 -15.79 10.76
N GLY A 281 2.53 -14.55 10.36
CA GLY A 281 3.36 -13.56 11.04
C GLY A 281 2.60 -12.28 11.28
N GLU A 282 3.26 -11.30 11.86
CA GLU A 282 2.77 -9.93 12.02
C GLU A 282 2.78 -9.23 10.67
N PRO A 283 1.62 -8.84 10.10
CA PRO A 283 1.58 -8.15 8.82
C PRO A 283 2.17 -6.74 8.97
N THR A 284 3.18 -6.44 8.17
CA THR A 284 3.99 -5.22 8.24
C THR A 284 3.78 -4.27 7.07
N ASP A 285 3.21 -4.74 5.97
CA ASP A 285 2.74 -3.93 4.85
C ASP A 285 1.79 -4.77 3.99
N ILE A 286 0.88 -4.11 3.25
CA ILE A 286 -0.10 -4.77 2.37
C ILE A 286 -0.34 -3.95 1.11
N ASP A 287 -0.52 -4.63 -0.02
CA ASP A 287 -0.99 -4.02 -1.27
C ASP A 287 -1.92 -4.97 -2.03
N ALA A 288 -2.86 -4.40 -2.78
CA ALA A 288 -3.81 -5.19 -3.56
C ALA A 288 -4.02 -4.63 -4.97
N GLN A 289 -4.04 -5.54 -5.95
CA GLN A 289 -4.39 -5.20 -7.32
C GLN A 289 -4.98 -6.40 -8.05
N ASN A 290 -6.00 -6.16 -8.89
CA ASN A 290 -6.61 -7.13 -9.81
C ASN A 290 -6.93 -8.48 -9.15
N GLY A 291 -7.55 -8.45 -7.96
CA GLY A 291 -7.98 -9.64 -7.25
C GLY A 291 -6.86 -10.37 -6.51
N ILE A 292 -5.67 -9.79 -6.39
CA ILE A 292 -4.57 -10.29 -5.57
C ILE A 292 -4.34 -9.33 -4.41
N LEU A 293 -4.20 -9.88 -3.20
CA LEU A 293 -3.68 -9.20 -2.01
C LEU A 293 -2.31 -9.80 -1.69
N ALA A 294 -1.29 -8.97 -1.57
CA ALA A 294 0.01 -9.36 -1.06
C ALA A 294 0.24 -8.77 0.32
N VAL A 295 0.78 -9.56 1.22
CA VAL A 295 1.04 -9.20 2.62
C VAL A 295 2.50 -9.49 2.93
N LEU A 296 3.21 -8.48 3.41
CA LEU A 296 4.54 -8.64 3.99
C LEU A 296 4.39 -8.96 5.47
N GLU A 297 4.95 -10.08 5.92
CA GLU A 297 4.77 -10.60 7.28
C GLU A 297 6.10 -10.78 7.99
N SER A 298 6.17 -10.41 9.27
CA SER A 298 7.33 -10.61 10.14
C SER A 298 7.07 -11.70 11.17
N SER A 299 8.00 -12.63 11.35
CA SER A 299 7.95 -13.65 12.39
C SER A 299 9.36 -14.07 12.80
N ASN A 300 9.69 -13.97 14.09
CA ASN A 300 10.97 -14.43 14.63
C ASN A 300 12.20 -13.94 13.84
N ASN A 301 12.26 -12.65 13.51
CA ASN A 301 13.32 -12.01 12.71
C ASN A 301 13.43 -12.55 11.27
N THR A 302 12.41 -13.20 10.77
CA THR A 302 12.28 -13.58 9.36
C THR A 302 11.10 -12.86 8.73
N MET A 303 11.21 -12.58 7.43
CA MET A 303 10.14 -11.96 6.68
C MET A 303 9.64 -12.90 5.59
N LYS A 304 8.32 -12.82 5.31
CA LYS A 304 7.64 -13.58 4.25
C LYS A 304 6.75 -12.66 3.45
N ILE A 305 6.50 -13.05 2.21
CA ILE A 305 5.41 -12.52 1.39
C ILE A 305 4.35 -13.60 1.27
N SER A 306 3.14 -13.31 1.74
CA SER A 306 1.96 -14.13 1.52
C SER A 306 1.10 -13.50 0.44
N GLN A 307 0.68 -14.31 -0.53
CA GLN A 307 -0.18 -13.88 -1.63
C GLN A 307 -1.55 -14.55 -1.49
N PHE A 308 -2.61 -13.77 -1.59
CA PHE A 308 -4.00 -14.23 -1.48
C PHE A 308 -4.77 -13.87 -2.74
N GLN A 309 -5.63 -14.80 -3.20
CA GLN A 309 -6.68 -14.50 -4.17
C GLN A 309 -7.83 -13.82 -3.44
N ILE A 310 -8.31 -12.70 -3.97
CA ILE A 310 -9.56 -12.06 -3.53
C ILE A 310 -10.66 -12.56 -4.47
N ASP A 311 -11.67 -13.24 -3.93
CA ASP A 311 -12.82 -13.70 -4.71
C ASP A 311 -13.83 -12.56 -4.99
N ASN A 312 -14.89 -12.87 -5.74
CA ASN A 312 -15.95 -11.90 -6.10
C ASN A 312 -16.81 -11.45 -4.90
N GLN A 313 -16.59 -12.03 -3.72
CA GLN A 313 -17.27 -11.67 -2.46
C GLN A 313 -16.29 -10.99 -1.49
N GLY A 314 -15.03 -10.81 -1.88
CA GLY A 314 -13.97 -10.22 -1.07
C GLY A 314 -13.37 -11.17 -0.03
N ASN A 315 -13.59 -12.49 -0.16
CA ASN A 315 -12.92 -13.46 0.70
C ASN A 315 -11.50 -13.70 0.22
N LEU A 316 -10.61 -14.00 1.16
CA LEU A 316 -9.20 -14.22 0.91
C LEU A 316 -8.88 -15.72 0.91
N GLN A 317 -8.26 -16.20 -0.15
CA GLN A 317 -7.73 -17.56 -0.25
C GLN A 317 -6.21 -17.50 -0.44
N LEU A 318 -5.46 -18.14 0.45
CA LEU A 318 -4.00 -18.20 0.36
C LEU A 318 -3.56 -18.93 -0.92
N ILE A 319 -2.72 -18.28 -1.72
CA ILE A 319 -2.08 -18.83 -2.91
C ILE A 319 -0.74 -19.46 -2.50
N ASN A 320 0.12 -18.67 -1.86
CA ASN A 320 1.44 -19.08 -1.38
C ASN A 320 1.93 -18.16 -0.24
N SER A 321 2.99 -18.61 0.45
CA SER A 321 3.71 -17.83 1.46
C SER A 321 5.19 -18.21 1.41
N ASN A 322 6.05 -17.28 1.04
CA ASN A 322 7.46 -17.53 0.75
C ASN A 322 8.38 -16.57 1.50
N PRO A 323 9.57 -17.02 1.91
CA PRO A 323 10.57 -16.15 2.52
C PRO A 323 10.99 -15.01 1.61
N THR A 324 11.32 -13.87 2.20
CA THR A 324 11.94 -12.72 1.55
C THR A 324 13.13 -12.20 2.38
N SER A 325 13.71 -11.04 2.00
CA SER A 325 14.75 -10.40 2.83
C SER A 325 14.24 -10.15 4.25
N ASN A 326 15.02 -10.49 5.25
CA ASN A 326 14.66 -10.31 6.67
C ASN A 326 14.48 -8.85 7.10
N THR A 327 14.85 -7.92 6.25
CA THR A 327 14.69 -6.48 6.45
C THR A 327 13.70 -5.86 5.47
N ALA A 328 12.99 -6.68 4.66
CA ALA A 328 12.11 -6.21 3.59
C ALA A 328 11.12 -5.14 4.07
N ASN A 329 10.89 -4.13 3.24
CA ASN A 329 9.97 -3.03 3.51
C ASN A 329 9.35 -2.48 2.21
N GLY A 330 8.08 -2.12 2.27
CA GLY A 330 7.31 -1.76 1.08
C GLY A 330 6.89 -2.98 0.27
N ILE A 331 5.66 -2.98 -0.23
CA ILE A 331 5.14 -4.04 -1.09
C ILE A 331 4.29 -3.44 -2.20
N ALA A 332 4.33 -4.03 -3.38
CA ALA A 332 3.49 -3.65 -4.51
C ALA A 332 3.08 -4.87 -5.33
N VAL A 333 1.81 -4.98 -5.68
CA VAL A 333 1.27 -5.96 -6.63
C VAL A 333 1.22 -5.32 -8.02
N ILE A 334 1.85 -5.95 -9.01
CA ILE A 334 1.90 -5.47 -10.38
C ILE A 334 1.19 -6.49 -11.29
N SER A 335 0.10 -6.08 -11.92
CA SER A 335 -0.56 -6.91 -12.93
C SER A 335 0.22 -6.86 -14.24
N LEU A 336 0.47 -8.01 -14.80
CA LEU A 336 1.03 -8.16 -16.14
C LEU A 336 -0.14 -8.09 -17.15
N GLN A 337 0.00 -7.26 -18.14
CA GLN A 337 -1.01 -7.09 -19.21
C GLN A 337 -0.87 -8.21 -20.25
#